data_7782a25eabce35dfd9f8646fc0f3360b
#
_entry.id   7782a25eabce35dfd9f8646fc0f3360b
#
_cell.length_a   1.000
_cell.length_b   1.000
_cell.length_c   1.000
_cell.angle_alpha   90.00
_cell.angle_beta   90.00
_cell.angle_gamma   90.00
#
_symmetry.space_group_name_H-M   'P 1'
#
loop_
_entity.id
_entity.type
_entity.pdbx_description
1 polymer ?
#
loop_
_entity_poly.entity_id
_entity_poly.type
_entity_poly.pdbx_seq_one_letter_code
_entity_poly.pdbx_strand_id
1 'polypeptide(L)'
;MKQFVYGFIFAIVSIIGLGSCTEEAFDIDKVNKQTILVFLPWTGGNSSIGLTEALSNNIDSICAGIKDKKGLNNTRVLVFFSNNANNSTLFDLTYNDVTKEVSRTPIKTYEGSAYNSANGFADILNEVRQNAEALNYALIIVAHGCGWSCADDWINYPNQAKSFNTQQTLSYDTPFSGIQFGTDPDNPTTRFFGSVDRKENSIDLSTLVEGIKQSGIKMQYILFDVCYMGNVETAYELKDVTNYLIASSSEIIAKGIPYRSMWSYLNGTTPNYSSLVNGIVNFYKNSNFPYCNMAAIDCRQLDALANVMKEINQKYTLDTTIPLDSIQPLDGFLPHLSYDMAVYVDSLRPNGYLKEQFSNQLKKTVKAAAHTDCAYTALRQYPEVTIKIKNYCGLSISDPSQHPVAIRGKEKTGWWKATHE
;
A
#
# COMPACT_ATOMS: atom_id res chain seq x y z
N MET A 1 73.41 18.74 28.49
CA MET A 1 72.33 17.81 28.67
C MET A 1 70.92 18.34 28.30
N LYS A 2 70.66 19.63 28.17
CA LYS A 2 69.34 20.15 27.83
C LYS A 2 69.06 20.26 26.30
N GLN A 3 70.04 20.19 25.43
CA GLN A 3 69.81 20.21 23.97
C GLN A 3 69.50 18.87 23.33
N PHE A 4 69.83 17.73 24.00
CA PHE A 4 69.51 16.41 23.47
C PHE A 4 68.07 15.97 23.75
N VAL A 5 67.42 16.54 24.74
CA VAL A 5 66.04 16.19 25.11
C VAL A 5 65.03 16.77 24.15
N TYR A 6 65.29 17.96 23.55
CA TYR A 6 64.36 18.59 22.57
C TYR A 6 64.37 17.90 21.20
N GLY A 7 65.48 17.32 20.80
CA GLY A 7 65.57 16.57 19.54
C GLY A 7 64.79 15.28 19.54
N PHE A 8 64.69 14.62 20.71
CA PHE A 8 63.95 13.34 20.84
C PHE A 8 62.43 13.53 20.90
N ILE A 9 61.99 14.66 21.49
CA ILE A 9 60.55 14.98 21.56
C ILE A 9 60.03 15.38 20.18
N PHE A 10 60.84 16.06 19.33
CA PHE A 10 60.44 16.43 17.97
C PHE A 10 60.37 15.22 17.01
N ALA A 11 61.23 14.21 17.23
CA ALA A 11 61.20 12.98 16.43
C ALA A 11 60.01 12.07 16.78
N ILE A 12 59.53 12.09 18.05
CA ILE A 12 58.37 11.29 18.46
C ILE A 12 57.03 11.93 17.99
N VAL A 13 56.95 13.26 17.94
CA VAL A 13 55.78 13.98 17.43
C VAL A 13 55.64 13.84 15.91
N SER A 14 56.78 13.68 15.19
CA SER A 14 56.75 13.50 13.73
C SER A 14 56.38 12.08 13.28
N ILE A 15 56.40 11.08 14.17
CA ILE A 15 56.03 9.68 13.85
C ILE A 15 54.54 9.42 14.12
N ILE A 16 53.87 10.23 14.94
CA ILE A 16 52.45 10.11 15.25
C ILE A 16 51.59 10.82 14.19
N GLY A 17 52.17 11.66 13.32
CA GLY A 17 51.46 12.44 12.29
C GLY A 17 51.29 11.76 10.90
N LEU A 18 51.76 10.51 10.73
CA LEU A 18 51.65 9.80 9.43
C LEU A 18 50.81 8.52 9.47
N GLY A 19 49.93 8.43 10.43
CA GLY A 19 48.77 7.55 10.32
C GLY A 19 47.76 8.21 9.39
N SER A 20 48.04 8.23 8.09
CA SER A 20 47.04 8.49 7.07
C SER A 20 46.01 7.39 7.23
N CYS A 21 44.89 7.69 7.90
CA CYS A 21 43.64 7.00 7.58
C CYS A 21 43.43 7.25 6.08
N THR A 22 43.77 6.28 5.25
CA THR A 22 43.13 6.16 3.96
C THR A 22 41.68 5.80 4.26
N GLU A 23 40.87 6.84 4.53
CA GLU A 23 39.43 6.69 4.28
C GLU A 23 39.35 6.30 2.81
N GLU A 24 39.08 5.03 2.54
CA GLU A 24 38.68 4.62 1.20
C GLU A 24 37.54 5.54 0.83
N ALA A 25 37.73 6.37 -0.18
CA ALA A 25 36.73 7.29 -0.66
C ALA A 25 35.46 6.44 -0.93
N PHE A 26 34.39 6.73 -0.20
CA PHE A 26 33.14 6.01 -0.33
C PHE A 26 32.65 6.13 -1.76
N ASP A 27 32.71 5.05 -2.54
CA ASP A 27 32.33 5.02 -3.94
C ASP A 27 30.79 4.99 -4.05
N ILE A 28 30.21 6.19 -4.13
CA ILE A 28 28.75 6.39 -4.22
C ILE A 28 28.14 5.62 -5.40
N ASP A 29 28.91 5.37 -6.45
CA ASP A 29 28.44 4.64 -7.64
C ASP A 29 28.26 3.13 -7.39
N LYS A 30 28.88 2.60 -6.32
CA LYS A 30 28.73 1.21 -5.89
C LYS A 30 27.57 1.00 -4.92
N VAL A 31 26.97 2.07 -4.38
CA VAL A 31 25.86 1.96 -3.44
C VAL A 31 24.56 1.71 -4.20
N ASN A 32 23.77 0.77 -3.74
CA ASN A 32 22.43 0.58 -4.25
C ASN A 32 21.60 1.85 -3.98
N LYS A 33 21.03 2.42 -5.02
CA LYS A 33 20.20 3.64 -4.90
C LYS A 33 18.85 3.32 -4.29
N GLN A 34 18.33 2.12 -4.58
CA GLN A 34 17.04 1.68 -4.09
C GLN A 34 17.02 0.16 -3.92
N THR A 35 16.33 -0.30 -2.90
CA THR A 35 15.91 -1.70 -2.76
C THR A 35 14.40 -1.77 -2.73
N ILE A 36 13.83 -2.58 -3.61
CA ILE A 36 12.40 -2.84 -3.71
C ILE A 36 12.14 -4.24 -3.15
N LEU A 37 11.34 -4.33 -2.09
CA LEU A 37 10.75 -5.59 -1.66
C LEU A 37 9.41 -5.76 -2.36
N VAL A 38 9.26 -6.84 -3.13
CA VAL A 38 7.97 -7.30 -3.66
C VAL A 38 7.46 -8.37 -2.70
N PHE A 39 6.41 -8.05 -1.98
CA PHE A 39 5.84 -8.90 -0.94
C PHE A 39 4.54 -9.54 -1.43
N LEU A 40 4.57 -10.84 -1.60
CA LEU A 40 3.53 -11.69 -2.16
C LEU A 40 3.14 -12.75 -1.12
N PRO A 41 2.34 -12.37 -0.10
CA PRO A 41 1.90 -13.31 0.93
C PRO A 41 0.93 -14.32 0.35
N TRP A 42 0.67 -15.42 1.06
CA TRP A 42 -0.28 -16.41 0.62
C TRP A 42 -1.72 -15.87 0.61
N THR A 43 -2.46 -16.15 -0.47
CA THR A 43 -3.77 -15.54 -0.75
C THR A 43 -4.89 -16.57 -0.96
N GLY A 44 -4.68 -17.85 -0.62
CA GLY A 44 -5.72 -18.88 -0.78
C GLY A 44 -5.35 -20.04 -1.73
N GLY A 45 -4.15 -20.02 -2.30
CA GLY A 45 -3.63 -21.12 -3.12
C GLY A 45 -4.46 -21.37 -4.39
N ASN A 46 -4.90 -22.61 -4.58
CA ASN A 46 -5.69 -23.06 -5.76
C ASN A 46 -7.21 -22.96 -5.52
N SER A 47 -7.67 -22.26 -4.49
CA SER A 47 -9.10 -21.97 -4.32
C SER A 47 -9.58 -21.06 -5.47
N SER A 48 -10.91 -21.01 -5.66
CA SER A 48 -11.52 -20.15 -6.70
C SER A 48 -11.21 -18.67 -6.57
N ILE A 49 -10.68 -18.25 -5.41
CA ILE A 49 -10.28 -16.88 -5.10
C ILE A 49 -8.77 -16.74 -4.87
N GLY A 50 -8.00 -17.84 -4.97
CA GLY A 50 -6.54 -17.80 -4.81
C GLY A 50 -5.86 -17.06 -5.96
N LEU A 51 -4.84 -16.25 -5.64
CA LEU A 51 -4.09 -15.44 -6.60
C LEU A 51 -2.72 -16.04 -6.97
N THR A 52 -2.40 -17.27 -6.57
CA THR A 52 -1.04 -17.84 -6.70
C THR A 52 -0.48 -17.74 -8.13
N GLU A 53 -1.29 -18.06 -9.15
CA GLU A 53 -0.90 -17.93 -10.55
C GLU A 53 -0.68 -16.45 -10.94
N ALA A 54 -1.60 -15.57 -10.54
CA ALA A 54 -1.48 -14.13 -10.82
C ALA A 54 -0.24 -13.53 -10.16
N LEU A 55 0.07 -13.92 -8.92
CA LEU A 55 1.27 -13.50 -8.20
C LEU A 55 2.55 -13.97 -8.92
N SER A 56 2.58 -15.22 -9.41
CA SER A 56 3.70 -15.73 -10.21
C SER A 56 3.88 -14.94 -11.50
N ASN A 57 2.78 -14.66 -12.22
CA ASN A 57 2.78 -13.87 -13.45
C ASN A 57 3.28 -12.42 -13.20
N ASN A 58 3.01 -11.85 -12.04
CA ASN A 58 3.52 -10.54 -11.66
C ASN A 58 5.04 -10.56 -11.50
N ILE A 59 5.62 -11.60 -10.90
CA ILE A 59 7.08 -11.76 -10.83
C ILE A 59 7.68 -11.86 -12.24
N ASP A 60 7.09 -12.65 -13.13
CA ASP A 60 7.53 -12.78 -14.51
C ASP A 60 7.43 -11.46 -15.27
N SER A 61 6.38 -10.68 -15.01
CA SER A 61 6.19 -9.34 -15.57
C SER A 61 7.27 -8.35 -15.10
N ILE A 62 7.68 -8.41 -13.82
CA ILE A 62 8.80 -7.63 -13.28
C ILE A 62 10.11 -8.07 -13.98
N CYS A 63 10.38 -9.37 -14.05
CA CYS A 63 11.57 -9.90 -14.75
C CYS A 63 11.63 -9.42 -16.20
N ALA A 64 10.51 -9.44 -16.92
CA ALA A 64 10.44 -8.93 -18.29
C ALA A 64 10.72 -7.42 -18.36
N GLY A 65 10.22 -6.63 -17.40
CA GLY A 65 10.52 -5.20 -17.30
C GLY A 65 12.00 -4.90 -17.06
N ILE A 66 12.67 -5.70 -16.21
CA ILE A 66 14.12 -5.61 -15.97
C ILE A 66 14.88 -5.93 -17.24
N LYS A 67 14.49 -6.99 -17.98
CA LYS A 67 15.11 -7.34 -19.27
C LYS A 67 14.96 -6.24 -20.30
N ASP A 68 13.77 -5.69 -20.47
CA ASP A 68 13.48 -4.59 -21.41
C ASP A 68 14.34 -3.35 -21.12
N LYS A 69 14.67 -3.11 -19.86
CA LYS A 69 15.56 -2.02 -19.41
C LYS A 69 17.03 -2.38 -19.40
N LYS A 70 17.38 -3.62 -19.74
CA LYS A 70 18.76 -4.14 -19.79
C LYS A 70 19.49 -4.00 -18.46
N GLY A 71 18.79 -4.22 -17.35
CA GLY A 71 19.38 -4.23 -16.01
C GLY A 71 18.55 -3.53 -14.93
N LEU A 72 19.17 -3.43 -13.77
CA LEU A 72 18.57 -2.95 -12.52
C LEU A 72 18.94 -1.50 -12.16
N ASN A 73 19.91 -0.88 -12.84
CA ASN A 73 20.32 0.52 -12.66
C ASN A 73 20.58 0.90 -11.18
N ASN A 74 21.44 0.14 -10.49
CA ASN A 74 21.72 0.30 -9.05
C ASN A 74 20.47 0.15 -8.16
N THR A 75 19.44 -0.54 -8.65
CA THR A 75 18.29 -0.98 -7.85
C THR A 75 18.45 -2.48 -7.55
N ARG A 76 18.11 -2.89 -6.34
CA ARG A 76 17.97 -4.32 -5.99
C ARG A 76 16.49 -4.66 -5.88
N VAL A 77 16.13 -5.85 -6.27
CA VAL A 77 14.74 -6.34 -6.22
C VAL A 77 14.70 -7.68 -5.52
N LEU A 78 14.19 -7.67 -4.31
CA LEU A 78 13.98 -8.88 -3.54
C LEU A 78 12.49 -9.22 -3.56
N VAL A 79 12.19 -10.50 -3.67
CA VAL A 79 10.82 -11.01 -3.72
C VAL A 79 10.62 -11.98 -2.57
N PHE A 80 9.65 -11.66 -1.71
CA PHE A 80 9.09 -12.60 -0.75
C PHE A 80 7.85 -13.23 -1.37
N PHE A 81 7.85 -14.52 -1.58
CA PHE A 81 6.76 -15.24 -2.25
C PHE A 81 6.30 -16.44 -1.41
N SER A 82 5.02 -16.45 -1.06
CA SER A 82 4.35 -17.58 -0.41
C SER A 82 3.62 -18.40 -1.46
N ASN A 83 4.20 -19.52 -1.87
CA ASN A 83 3.58 -20.43 -2.82
C ASN A 83 2.54 -21.38 -2.17
N ASN A 84 2.58 -21.53 -0.86
CA ASN A 84 1.58 -22.20 -0.04
C ASN A 84 1.52 -21.60 1.38
N ALA A 85 0.50 -21.98 2.17
CA ALA A 85 0.25 -21.42 3.49
C ALA A 85 1.39 -21.62 4.50
N ASN A 86 2.25 -22.62 4.29
CA ASN A 86 3.27 -23.05 5.26
C ASN A 86 4.69 -22.82 4.79
N ASN A 87 4.90 -22.32 3.57
CA ASN A 87 6.23 -22.14 3.03
C ASN A 87 6.33 -20.90 2.15
N SER A 88 7.32 -20.07 2.45
CA SER A 88 7.62 -18.87 1.70
C SER A 88 9.11 -18.76 1.43
N THR A 89 9.49 -18.12 0.35
CA THR A 89 10.89 -17.93 -0.03
C THR A 89 11.17 -16.46 -0.29
N LEU A 90 12.26 -15.96 0.29
CA LEU A 90 12.88 -14.69 -0.10
C LEU A 90 13.97 -14.99 -1.12
N PHE A 91 13.94 -14.34 -2.27
CA PHE A 91 14.95 -14.45 -3.30
C PHE A 91 15.24 -13.11 -3.95
N ASP A 92 16.43 -12.98 -4.52
CA ASP A 92 16.90 -11.81 -5.27
C ASP A 92 16.69 -11.99 -6.76
N LEU A 93 16.27 -10.94 -7.47
CA LEU A 93 16.24 -10.89 -8.93
C LEU A 93 17.55 -10.27 -9.42
N THR A 94 18.37 -11.07 -10.08
CA THR A 94 19.66 -10.64 -10.62
C THR A 94 19.64 -10.64 -12.15
N TYR A 95 20.14 -9.57 -12.76
CA TYR A 95 20.26 -9.48 -14.21
C TYR A 95 21.68 -9.82 -14.66
N ASN A 96 21.81 -10.69 -15.64
CA ASN A 96 23.09 -11.06 -16.23
C ASN A 96 23.30 -10.32 -17.55
N ASP A 97 24.33 -9.45 -17.61
CA ASP A 97 24.62 -8.63 -18.76
C ASP A 97 25.10 -9.41 -19.99
N VAL A 98 25.62 -10.64 -19.80
CA VAL A 98 26.09 -11.50 -20.90
C VAL A 98 24.91 -12.25 -21.52
N THR A 99 24.14 -12.96 -20.69
CA THR A 99 23.02 -13.79 -21.17
C THR A 99 21.74 -12.98 -21.39
N LYS A 100 21.67 -11.74 -20.90
CA LYS A 100 20.48 -10.87 -20.91
C LYS A 100 19.28 -11.48 -20.19
N GLU A 101 19.53 -12.38 -19.25
CA GLU A 101 18.50 -13.09 -18.49
C GLU A 101 18.41 -12.56 -17.06
N VAL A 102 17.22 -12.69 -16.45
CA VAL A 102 17.00 -12.46 -15.03
C VAL A 102 16.93 -13.81 -14.32
N SER A 103 17.74 -13.95 -13.28
CA SER A 103 17.78 -15.15 -12.43
C SER A 103 17.11 -14.86 -11.06
N ARG A 104 16.54 -15.89 -10.46
CA ARG A 104 15.99 -15.88 -9.10
C ARG A 104 16.99 -16.59 -8.19
N THR A 105 17.68 -15.85 -7.33
CA THR A 105 18.68 -16.38 -6.42
C THR A 105 18.08 -16.51 -5.03
N PRO A 106 17.82 -17.71 -4.50
CA PRO A 106 17.27 -17.90 -3.16
C PRO A 106 18.17 -17.30 -2.08
N ILE A 107 17.56 -16.60 -1.11
CA ILE A 107 18.25 -16.04 0.07
C ILE A 107 17.84 -16.85 1.30
N LYS A 108 16.53 -16.99 1.57
CA LYS A 108 16.02 -17.62 2.78
C LYS A 108 14.64 -18.25 2.56
N THR A 109 14.40 -19.36 3.18
CA THR A 109 13.09 -20.01 3.26
C THR A 109 12.47 -19.79 4.63
N TYR A 110 11.18 -19.56 4.66
CA TYR A 110 10.39 -19.36 5.88
C TYR A 110 9.33 -20.44 5.97
N GLU A 111 9.19 -21.03 7.16
CA GLU A 111 8.16 -21.99 7.46
C GLU A 111 7.00 -21.33 8.22
N GLY A 112 5.78 -21.80 7.96
CA GLY A 112 4.57 -21.26 8.57
C GLY A 112 4.21 -19.85 8.06
N SER A 113 3.37 -19.16 8.83
CA SER A 113 2.81 -17.83 8.53
C SER A 113 3.36 -16.72 9.43
N ALA A 114 4.57 -16.90 10.02
CA ALA A 114 5.17 -15.93 10.94
C ALA A 114 5.33 -14.52 10.32
N TYR A 115 5.41 -14.44 8.98
CA TYR A 115 5.49 -13.19 8.22
C TYR A 115 4.29 -12.25 8.42
N ASN A 116 3.17 -12.74 8.92
CA ASN A 116 1.97 -11.93 9.19
C ASN A 116 1.94 -11.33 10.60
N SER A 117 3.01 -11.49 11.38
CA SER A 117 3.24 -10.76 12.63
C SER A 117 4.19 -9.58 12.41
N ALA A 118 4.16 -8.58 13.29
CA ALA A 118 5.06 -7.43 13.22
C ALA A 118 6.53 -7.86 13.29
N ASN A 119 6.88 -8.76 14.21
CA ASN A 119 8.24 -9.29 14.34
C ASN A 119 8.66 -10.06 13.08
N GLY A 120 7.79 -10.94 12.56
CA GLY A 120 8.11 -11.73 11.38
C GLY A 120 8.26 -10.86 10.11
N PHE A 121 7.46 -9.81 9.96
CA PHE A 121 7.63 -8.85 8.88
C PHE A 121 8.91 -8.02 9.05
N ALA A 122 9.22 -7.58 10.29
CA ALA A 122 10.49 -6.90 10.60
C ALA A 122 11.70 -7.80 10.28
N ASP A 123 11.65 -9.10 10.58
CA ASP A 123 12.70 -10.05 10.25
C ASP A 123 12.93 -10.14 8.73
N ILE A 124 11.86 -10.15 7.92
CA ILE A 124 11.99 -10.11 6.46
C ILE A 124 12.68 -8.81 6.02
N LEU A 125 12.28 -7.66 6.55
CA LEU A 125 12.91 -6.38 6.21
C LEU A 125 14.37 -6.31 6.64
N ASN A 126 14.73 -6.91 7.77
CA ASN A 126 16.12 -7.03 8.22
C ASN A 126 16.95 -7.90 7.27
N GLU A 127 16.41 -9.04 6.80
CA GLU A 127 17.05 -9.85 5.76
C GLU A 127 17.23 -9.08 4.45
N VAL A 128 16.21 -8.32 4.05
CA VAL A 128 16.28 -7.45 2.87
C VAL A 128 17.41 -6.44 3.03
N ARG A 129 17.51 -5.77 4.19
CA ARG A 129 18.57 -4.78 4.44
C ARG A 129 19.96 -5.42 4.46
N GLN A 130 20.13 -6.59 5.08
CA GLN A 130 21.41 -7.30 5.15
C GLN A 130 21.91 -7.75 3.77
N ASN A 131 21.00 -8.17 2.88
CA ASN A 131 21.36 -8.69 1.55
C ASN A 131 21.37 -7.60 0.46
N ALA A 132 20.68 -6.48 0.69
CA ALA A 132 20.49 -5.44 -0.32
C ALA A 132 20.36 -4.06 0.33
N GLU A 133 21.40 -3.64 1.07
CA GLU A 133 21.45 -2.30 1.65
C GLU A 133 21.39 -1.23 0.55
N ALA A 134 20.60 -0.17 0.80
CA ALA A 134 20.36 0.89 -0.17
C ALA A 134 20.07 2.24 0.51
N LEU A 135 20.17 3.32 -0.27
CA LEU A 135 19.81 4.67 0.18
C LEU A 135 18.29 4.82 0.39
N ASN A 136 17.49 4.10 -0.38
CA ASN A 136 16.03 4.14 -0.32
C ASN A 136 15.46 2.73 -0.37
N TYR A 137 14.36 2.54 0.32
CA TYR A 137 13.59 1.30 0.29
C TYR A 137 12.19 1.56 -0.23
N ALA A 138 11.64 0.59 -0.97
CA ALA A 138 10.27 0.61 -1.44
C ALA A 138 9.63 -0.76 -1.21
N LEU A 139 8.31 -0.75 -1.05
CA LEU A 139 7.53 -1.96 -0.80
C LEU A 139 6.40 -2.04 -1.83
N ILE A 140 6.30 -3.15 -2.52
CA ILE A 140 5.20 -3.51 -3.40
C ILE A 140 4.48 -4.68 -2.75
N ILE A 141 3.19 -4.55 -2.47
CA ILE A 141 2.36 -5.59 -1.87
C ILE A 141 1.34 -6.02 -2.90
N VAL A 142 1.27 -7.32 -3.20
CA VAL A 142 0.27 -7.89 -4.10
C VAL A 142 -0.52 -8.96 -3.35
N ALA A 143 -1.81 -8.73 -3.14
CA ALA A 143 -2.66 -9.60 -2.34
C ALA A 143 -4.15 -9.25 -2.53
N HIS A 144 -5.04 -9.97 -1.85
CA HIS A 144 -6.38 -9.47 -1.58
C HIS A 144 -6.35 -8.36 -0.51
N GLY A 145 -7.39 -7.52 -0.44
CA GLY A 145 -7.55 -6.56 0.63
C GLY A 145 -8.92 -5.91 0.71
N CYS A 146 -9.16 -5.27 1.86
CA CYS A 146 -10.43 -4.63 2.23
C CYS A 146 -10.24 -3.19 2.71
N GLY A 147 -9.18 -2.54 2.24
CA GLY A 147 -8.86 -1.17 2.63
C GLY A 147 -8.50 -1.07 4.11
N TRP A 148 -9.02 -0.04 4.75
CA TRP A 148 -8.82 0.26 6.16
C TRP A 148 -9.64 -0.61 7.11
N SER A 149 -10.63 -1.35 6.62
CA SER A 149 -11.60 -2.07 7.45
C SER A 149 -10.97 -3.23 8.21
N CYS A 150 -11.42 -3.45 9.45
CA CYS A 150 -10.96 -4.57 10.28
C CYS A 150 -11.66 -5.86 9.90
N ALA A 151 -10.96 -7.00 9.97
CA ALA A 151 -11.56 -8.31 9.75
C ALA A 151 -12.75 -8.56 10.69
N ASP A 152 -12.63 -8.17 11.96
CA ASP A 152 -13.67 -8.32 12.96
C ASP A 152 -14.93 -7.49 12.67
N ASP A 153 -14.81 -6.37 11.95
CA ASP A 153 -15.96 -5.55 11.56
C ASP A 153 -16.82 -6.23 10.47
N TRP A 154 -16.27 -7.25 9.77
CA TRP A 154 -16.98 -8.06 8.77
C TRP A 154 -17.74 -9.24 9.38
N ILE A 155 -17.56 -9.55 10.68
CA ILE A 155 -18.27 -10.65 11.35
C ILE A 155 -19.77 -10.41 11.27
N ASN A 156 -20.51 -11.44 10.84
CA ASN A 156 -21.97 -11.41 10.66
C ASN A 156 -22.47 -10.35 9.65
N TYR A 157 -21.62 -9.80 8.79
CA TYR A 157 -22.04 -8.86 7.76
C TYR A 157 -23.23 -9.37 6.93
N PRO A 158 -23.23 -10.60 6.37
CA PRO A 158 -24.37 -11.12 5.62
C PRO A 158 -25.65 -11.28 6.46
N ASN A 159 -25.52 -11.58 7.76
CA ASN A 159 -26.67 -11.77 8.65
C ASN A 159 -27.31 -10.44 9.07
N GLN A 160 -26.54 -9.36 9.13
CA GLN A 160 -27.06 -8.02 9.44
C GLN A 160 -27.71 -7.34 8.22
N ALA A 161 -27.23 -7.63 7.00
CA ALA A 161 -27.87 -7.17 5.77
C ALA A 161 -29.31 -7.72 5.60
N LYS A 162 -29.63 -8.87 6.23
CA LYS A 162 -31.01 -9.43 6.25
C LYS A 162 -32.00 -8.63 7.08
N SER A 163 -31.53 -7.72 7.94
CA SER A 163 -32.41 -6.85 8.75
C SER A 163 -32.91 -5.61 7.99
N PHE A 164 -32.33 -5.29 6.85
CA PHE A 164 -32.86 -4.29 5.94
C PHE A 164 -33.89 -4.96 5.03
N ASN A 165 -35.16 -4.74 5.34
CA ASN A 165 -36.36 -5.32 4.77
C ASN A 165 -36.42 -5.17 3.23
N THR A 166 -35.80 -6.07 2.48
CA THR A 166 -36.05 -6.25 1.06
C THR A 166 -36.27 -7.72 0.77
N GLN A 167 -37.47 -8.03 0.27
CA GLN A 167 -37.93 -9.35 -0.18
C GLN A 167 -37.17 -9.84 -1.44
N GLN A 168 -35.84 -9.74 -1.44
CA GLN A 168 -35.01 -10.40 -2.45
C GLN A 168 -34.02 -11.30 -1.72
N THR A 169 -34.25 -12.59 -1.86
CA THR A 169 -33.31 -13.67 -1.54
C THR A 169 -32.08 -13.54 -2.45
N LEU A 170 -31.18 -12.62 -2.11
CA LEU A 170 -29.86 -12.55 -2.69
C LEU A 170 -28.96 -13.51 -1.92
N SER A 171 -28.58 -14.61 -2.54
CA SER A 171 -27.50 -15.45 -2.06
C SER A 171 -26.20 -14.65 -2.22
N TYR A 172 -25.68 -14.13 -1.11
CA TYR A 172 -24.44 -13.38 -1.09
C TYR A 172 -23.25 -14.34 -1.16
N ASP A 173 -22.84 -14.70 -2.36
CA ASP A 173 -21.49 -15.19 -2.61
C ASP A 173 -20.54 -13.98 -2.64
N THR A 174 -20.33 -13.33 -1.50
CA THR A 174 -19.24 -12.38 -1.36
C THR A 174 -17.94 -13.17 -1.18
N PRO A 175 -16.77 -12.67 -1.59
CA PRO A 175 -15.48 -13.31 -1.27
C PRO A 175 -15.28 -13.51 0.24
N PHE A 176 -16.14 -12.94 1.08
CA PHE A 176 -16.17 -13.04 2.53
C PHE A 176 -17.27 -13.92 3.09
N SER A 177 -18.14 -14.53 2.27
CA SER A 177 -19.32 -15.30 2.71
C SER A 177 -19.02 -16.68 3.32
N GLY A 178 -17.80 -16.98 3.66
CA GLY A 178 -17.40 -18.22 4.35
C GLY A 178 -16.40 -17.97 5.48
N ILE A 179 -16.01 -16.74 5.73
CA ILE A 179 -14.99 -16.43 6.69
C ILE A 179 -15.60 -16.39 8.09
N GLN A 180 -15.33 -17.43 8.90
CA GLN A 180 -15.54 -17.38 10.35
C GLN A 180 -14.30 -16.78 10.98
N PHE A 181 -14.32 -15.49 11.25
CA PHE A 181 -13.28 -14.82 12.05
C PHE A 181 -13.47 -15.23 13.52
N GLY A 182 -12.43 -15.84 14.11
CA GLY A 182 -12.40 -16.12 15.54
C GLY A 182 -12.38 -14.81 16.32
N THR A 183 -13.23 -14.69 17.33
CA THR A 183 -13.23 -13.54 18.25
C THR A 183 -12.10 -13.73 19.26
N ASP A 184 -11.04 -12.92 19.17
CA ASP A 184 -10.16 -12.64 20.29
C ASP A 184 -10.70 -11.36 20.95
N PRO A 185 -11.33 -11.44 22.13
CA PRO A 185 -11.93 -10.27 22.78
C PRO A 185 -10.88 -9.25 23.28
N ASP A 186 -9.60 -9.65 23.35
CA ASP A 186 -8.53 -8.82 23.89
C ASP A 186 -7.75 -8.04 22.79
N ASN A 187 -8.05 -8.26 21.50
CA ASN A 187 -7.37 -7.54 20.42
C ASN A 187 -8.32 -7.14 19.27
N PRO A 188 -9.06 -6.02 19.40
CA PRO A 188 -10.14 -5.66 18.47
C PRO A 188 -9.70 -4.95 17.19
N THR A 189 -8.41 -4.97 16.81
CA THR A 189 -7.90 -4.10 15.74
C THR A 189 -7.26 -4.85 14.60
N THR A 190 -8.05 -5.26 13.59
CA THR A 190 -7.49 -5.87 12.40
C THR A 190 -8.04 -5.25 11.10
N ARG A 191 -7.22 -4.43 10.46
CA ARG A 191 -7.37 -3.95 9.08
C ARG A 191 -6.46 -4.82 8.22
N PHE A 192 -6.95 -5.51 7.19
CA PHE A 192 -6.16 -6.60 6.62
C PHE A 192 -6.00 -6.57 5.10
N PHE A 193 -4.88 -7.17 4.67
CA PHE A 193 -4.60 -7.67 3.33
C PHE A 193 -3.97 -9.06 3.43
N GLY A 194 -3.85 -9.78 2.32
CA GLY A 194 -3.32 -11.15 2.29
C GLY A 194 -4.39 -12.15 1.89
N SER A 195 -4.64 -13.16 2.72
CA SER A 195 -5.74 -14.10 2.49
C SER A 195 -7.06 -13.55 3.01
N VAL A 196 -8.11 -13.71 2.21
CA VAL A 196 -9.48 -13.44 2.63
C VAL A 196 -10.20 -14.70 3.14
N ASP A 197 -9.59 -15.88 2.95
CA ASP A 197 -10.13 -17.19 3.37
C ASP A 197 -9.67 -17.60 4.76
N ARG A 198 -8.48 -17.17 5.16
CA ARG A 198 -7.82 -17.61 6.38
C ARG A 198 -7.25 -16.43 7.15
N LYS A 199 -7.81 -16.18 8.33
CA LYS A 199 -7.36 -15.11 9.21
C LYS A 199 -5.88 -15.23 9.57
N GLU A 200 -5.39 -16.45 9.80
CA GLU A 200 -3.99 -16.73 10.12
C GLU A 200 -3.00 -16.34 9.00
N ASN A 201 -3.49 -16.06 7.80
CA ASN A 201 -2.69 -15.58 6.67
C ASN A 201 -3.09 -14.16 6.22
N SER A 202 -3.84 -13.45 7.04
CA SER A 202 -4.15 -12.02 6.85
C SER A 202 -3.12 -11.17 7.60
N ILE A 203 -2.87 -9.99 7.11
CA ILE A 203 -1.93 -9.03 7.70
C ILE A 203 -2.66 -7.71 7.91
N ASP A 204 -2.62 -7.20 9.12
CA ASP A 204 -3.22 -5.92 9.46
C ASP A 204 -2.33 -4.75 9.06
N LEU A 205 -2.94 -3.61 8.74
CA LEU A 205 -2.17 -2.37 8.53
C LEU A 205 -1.35 -1.98 9.76
N SER A 206 -1.87 -2.16 10.96
CA SER A 206 -1.13 -1.92 12.20
C SER A 206 0.07 -2.83 12.35
N THR A 207 -0.07 -4.11 12.00
CA THR A 207 1.02 -5.09 11.98
C THR A 207 2.10 -4.70 10.95
N LEU A 208 1.69 -4.30 9.75
CA LEU A 208 2.61 -3.81 8.72
C LEU A 208 3.38 -2.57 9.21
N VAL A 209 2.67 -1.58 9.76
CA VAL A 209 3.27 -0.34 10.30
C VAL A 209 4.26 -0.65 11.40
N GLU A 210 3.88 -1.50 12.35
CA GLU A 210 4.75 -1.87 13.47
C GLU A 210 5.99 -2.64 12.99
N GLY A 211 5.84 -3.59 12.06
CA GLY A 211 6.97 -4.33 11.49
C GLY A 211 7.94 -3.42 10.73
N ILE A 212 7.44 -2.43 9.98
CA ILE A 212 8.30 -1.44 9.31
C ILE A 212 9.03 -0.59 10.36
N LYS A 213 8.35 -0.11 11.41
CA LYS A 213 8.96 0.67 12.49
C LYS A 213 10.07 -0.12 13.20
N GLN A 214 9.82 -1.38 13.54
CA GLN A 214 10.80 -2.26 14.19
C GLN A 214 12.06 -2.48 13.33
N SER A 215 11.93 -2.54 12.01
CA SER A 215 13.09 -2.65 11.11
C SER A 215 13.94 -1.39 11.05
N GLY A 216 13.44 -0.24 11.50
CA GLY A 216 14.09 1.07 11.37
C GLY A 216 14.13 1.62 9.95
N ILE A 217 13.43 1.01 9.00
CA ILE A 217 13.35 1.44 7.60
C ILE A 217 12.15 2.38 7.46
N LYS A 218 12.31 3.45 6.67
CA LYS A 218 11.18 4.24 6.15
C LYS A 218 11.09 4.03 4.65
N MET A 219 9.91 3.65 4.17
CA MET A 219 9.70 3.39 2.75
C MET A 219 9.63 4.70 1.95
N GLN A 220 10.27 4.74 0.80
CA GLN A 220 10.09 5.81 -0.17
C GLN A 220 8.67 5.80 -0.72
N TYR A 221 8.17 4.60 -1.02
CA TYR A 221 6.76 4.37 -1.33
C TYR A 221 6.33 2.98 -0.87
N ILE A 222 5.03 2.86 -0.59
CA ILE A 222 4.33 1.58 -0.52
C ILE A 222 3.32 1.58 -1.66
N LEU A 223 3.42 0.58 -2.54
CA LEU A 223 2.47 0.35 -3.61
C LEU A 223 1.63 -0.87 -3.26
N PHE A 224 0.32 -0.67 -3.18
CA PHE A 224 -0.64 -1.76 -3.06
C PHE A 224 -1.25 -2.11 -4.41
N ASP A 225 -0.90 -3.28 -4.93
CA ASP A 225 -1.63 -3.98 -5.96
C ASP A 225 -2.70 -4.85 -5.28
N VAL A 226 -3.61 -4.16 -4.60
CA VAL A 226 -4.59 -4.68 -3.63
C VAL A 226 -5.85 -3.82 -3.70
N CYS A 227 -7.02 -4.44 -3.62
CA CYS A 227 -8.31 -3.74 -3.67
C CYS A 227 -8.48 -2.74 -2.51
N TYR A 228 -9.10 -1.60 -2.78
CA TYR A 228 -9.60 -0.63 -1.79
C TYR A 228 -8.55 0.04 -0.90
N MET A 229 -7.25 0.02 -1.22
CA MET A 229 -6.21 0.60 -0.37
C MET A 229 -6.02 2.12 -0.57
N GLY A 230 -6.64 2.72 -1.59
CA GLY A 230 -6.55 4.15 -1.91
C GLY A 230 -7.54 5.02 -1.13
N ASN A 231 -7.63 4.84 0.19
CA ASN A 231 -8.48 5.63 1.08
C ASN A 231 -7.64 6.43 2.08
N VAL A 232 -8.22 7.51 2.61
CA VAL A 232 -7.52 8.42 3.52
C VAL A 232 -7.18 7.76 4.85
N GLU A 233 -8.02 6.86 5.31
CA GLU A 233 -7.81 6.11 6.55
C GLU A 233 -6.56 5.23 6.44
N THR A 234 -6.42 4.46 5.36
CA THR A 234 -5.21 3.66 5.08
C THR A 234 -3.97 4.54 4.95
N ALA A 235 -4.08 5.63 4.19
CA ALA A 235 -2.97 6.56 3.98
C ALA A 235 -2.49 7.16 5.32
N TYR A 236 -3.41 7.54 6.18
CA TYR A 236 -3.10 8.13 7.49
C TYR A 236 -2.40 7.15 8.43
N GLU A 237 -2.81 5.88 8.45
CA GLU A 237 -2.12 4.85 9.24
C GLU A 237 -0.66 4.64 8.79
N LEU A 238 -0.39 4.79 7.49
CA LEU A 238 0.92 4.54 6.89
C LEU A 238 1.85 5.76 6.91
N LYS A 239 1.38 6.96 7.28
CA LYS A 239 2.11 8.23 7.10
C LYS A 239 3.48 8.28 7.76
N ASP A 240 3.66 7.58 8.86
CA ASP A 240 4.92 7.60 9.61
C ASP A 240 5.97 6.63 9.03
N VAL A 241 5.54 5.63 8.26
CA VAL A 241 6.41 4.56 7.73
C VAL A 241 6.65 4.63 6.24
N THR A 242 5.94 5.51 5.51
CA THR A 242 6.18 5.73 4.08
C THR A 242 6.08 7.21 3.71
N ASN A 243 6.79 7.61 2.65
CA ASN A 243 6.64 8.94 2.08
C ASN A 243 5.46 9.01 1.11
N TYR A 244 5.21 7.93 0.36
CA TYR A 244 4.12 7.87 -0.62
C TYR A 244 3.35 6.57 -0.53
N LEU A 245 2.03 6.67 -0.67
CA LEU A 245 1.13 5.54 -0.91
C LEU A 245 0.69 5.58 -2.37
N ILE A 246 0.77 4.43 -3.05
CA ILE A 246 0.26 4.25 -4.42
C ILE A 246 -0.78 3.13 -4.36
N ALA A 247 -2.04 3.46 -4.66
CA ALA A 247 -3.12 2.50 -4.46
C ALA A 247 -4.38 2.86 -5.26
N SER A 248 -5.26 1.89 -5.42
CA SER A 248 -6.62 2.04 -5.97
C SER A 248 -7.63 2.23 -4.84
N SER A 249 -8.59 3.12 -5.06
CA SER A 249 -9.75 3.29 -4.17
C SER A 249 -10.86 2.26 -4.43
N SER A 250 -10.77 1.50 -5.51
CA SER A 250 -11.72 0.46 -5.92
C SER A 250 -11.04 -0.90 -6.03
N GLU A 251 -11.78 -1.91 -6.47
CA GLU A 251 -11.22 -3.22 -6.76
C GLU A 251 -10.18 -3.16 -7.89
N ILE A 252 -9.14 -3.98 -7.75
CA ILE A 252 -8.16 -4.26 -8.80
C ILE A 252 -8.42 -5.68 -9.30
N ILE A 253 -8.49 -5.86 -10.63
CA ILE A 253 -8.64 -7.19 -11.20
C ILE A 253 -7.39 -8.04 -10.95
N ALA A 254 -7.53 -9.37 -10.91
CA ALA A 254 -6.44 -10.31 -10.59
C ALA A 254 -5.18 -10.18 -11.47
N LYS A 255 -5.30 -9.59 -12.66
CA LYS A 255 -4.14 -9.28 -13.52
C LYS A 255 -3.16 -8.30 -12.88
N GLY A 256 -3.63 -7.45 -11.96
CA GLY A 256 -2.81 -6.51 -11.22
C GLY A 256 -2.18 -5.41 -12.06
N ILE A 257 -1.10 -4.83 -11.56
CA ILE A 257 -0.36 -3.77 -12.23
C ILE A 257 0.45 -4.33 -13.41
N PRO A 258 0.49 -3.65 -14.57
CA PRO A 258 1.26 -4.08 -15.73
C PRO A 258 2.77 -3.80 -15.53
N TYR A 259 3.41 -4.54 -14.61
CA TYR A 259 4.77 -4.29 -14.13
C TYR A 259 5.81 -4.16 -15.24
N ARG A 260 5.72 -4.98 -16.31
CA ARG A 260 6.66 -4.91 -17.43
C ARG A 260 6.77 -3.51 -18.01
N SER A 261 5.64 -2.89 -18.30
CA SER A 261 5.59 -1.54 -18.88
C SER A 261 5.79 -0.43 -17.85
N MET A 262 5.48 -0.69 -16.57
CA MET A 262 5.58 0.29 -15.48
C MET A 262 6.94 0.27 -14.77
N TRP A 263 7.78 -0.74 -15.03
CA TRP A 263 9.01 -0.97 -14.29
C TRP A 263 9.92 0.28 -14.22
N SER A 264 10.05 1.01 -15.31
CA SER A 264 10.89 2.22 -15.36
C SER A 264 10.40 3.39 -14.50
N TYR A 265 9.15 3.36 -14.06
CA TYR A 265 8.57 4.39 -13.20
C TYR A 265 8.64 4.03 -11.73
N LEU A 266 8.89 2.75 -11.40
CA LEU A 266 8.97 2.23 -10.04
C LEU A 266 10.37 2.27 -9.48
N ASN A 267 11.41 2.19 -10.31
CA ASN A 267 12.79 2.10 -9.87
C ASN A 267 13.51 3.45 -9.84
N GLY A 268 14.54 3.54 -8.99
CA GLY A 268 15.39 4.70 -8.85
C GLY A 268 15.10 5.55 -7.61
N THR A 269 15.95 6.53 -7.37
CA THR A 269 15.88 7.40 -6.17
C THR A 269 14.65 8.30 -6.15
N THR A 270 14.08 8.59 -7.33
CA THR A 270 12.91 9.47 -7.49
C THR A 270 11.94 8.83 -8.48
N PRO A 271 11.10 7.89 -8.04
CA PRO A 271 10.10 7.27 -8.89
C PRO A 271 9.17 8.31 -9.53
N ASN A 272 8.76 8.07 -10.78
CA ASN A 272 7.86 8.98 -11.49
C ASN A 272 6.40 8.59 -11.25
N TYR A 273 5.85 9.05 -10.13
CA TYR A 273 4.50 8.69 -9.70
C TYR A 273 3.42 9.10 -10.71
N SER A 274 3.54 10.26 -11.35
CA SER A 274 2.56 10.71 -12.36
C SER A 274 2.56 9.81 -13.59
N SER A 275 3.74 9.47 -14.10
CA SER A 275 3.85 8.55 -15.24
C SER A 275 3.40 7.14 -14.88
N LEU A 276 3.68 6.68 -13.64
CA LEU A 276 3.22 5.39 -13.13
C LEU A 276 1.69 5.32 -13.10
N VAL A 277 1.04 6.26 -12.42
CA VAL A 277 -0.42 6.29 -12.25
C VAL A 277 -1.13 6.40 -13.60
N ASN A 278 -0.70 7.35 -14.43
CA ASN A 278 -1.29 7.51 -15.77
C ASN A 278 -1.02 6.32 -16.69
N GLY A 279 0.18 5.72 -16.59
CA GLY A 279 0.55 4.54 -17.37
C GLY A 279 -0.30 3.33 -17.04
N ILE A 280 -0.56 3.07 -15.74
CA ILE A 280 -1.44 1.97 -15.29
C ILE A 280 -2.85 2.19 -15.83
N VAL A 281 -3.43 3.37 -15.63
CA VAL A 281 -4.80 3.66 -16.07
C VAL A 281 -4.92 3.61 -17.60
N ASN A 282 -3.95 4.16 -18.34
CA ASN A 282 -3.93 4.09 -19.80
C ASN A 282 -3.81 2.65 -20.32
N PHE A 283 -3.05 1.80 -19.64
CA PHE A 283 -2.97 0.37 -19.98
C PHE A 283 -4.36 -0.28 -19.90
N TYR A 284 -5.08 -0.06 -18.81
CA TYR A 284 -6.42 -0.60 -18.63
C TYR A 284 -7.44 0.02 -19.58
N LYS A 285 -7.39 1.33 -19.79
CA LYS A 285 -8.28 2.03 -20.74
C LYS A 285 -8.23 1.45 -22.14
N ASN A 286 -7.08 0.93 -22.55
CA ASN A 286 -6.85 0.31 -23.87
C ASN A 286 -6.93 -1.22 -23.83
N SER A 287 -7.42 -1.82 -22.77
CA SER A 287 -7.57 -3.27 -22.61
C SER A 287 -9.04 -3.70 -22.79
N ASN A 288 -9.25 -5.02 -22.85
CA ASN A 288 -10.61 -5.59 -22.86
C ASN A 288 -11.34 -5.44 -21.50
N PHE A 289 -10.64 -4.99 -20.46
CA PHE A 289 -11.17 -4.70 -19.13
C PHE A 289 -10.80 -3.26 -18.75
N PRO A 290 -11.52 -2.25 -19.27
CA PRO A 290 -11.17 -0.84 -19.09
C PRO A 290 -11.63 -0.30 -17.72
N TYR A 291 -11.27 -0.99 -16.65
CA TYR A 291 -11.68 -0.67 -15.28
C TYR A 291 -10.46 -0.49 -14.40
N CYS A 292 -10.18 0.73 -13.99
CA CYS A 292 -9.07 1.06 -13.11
C CYS A 292 -9.20 2.47 -12.55
N ASN A 293 -8.87 2.64 -11.30
CA ASN A 293 -8.46 3.93 -10.76
C ASN A 293 -7.17 3.75 -9.96
N MET A 294 -6.36 4.77 -9.90
CA MET A 294 -5.08 4.73 -9.21
C MET A 294 -4.69 6.14 -8.78
N ALA A 295 -4.10 6.25 -7.59
CA ALA A 295 -3.55 7.50 -7.11
C ALA A 295 -2.18 7.30 -6.46
N ALA A 296 -1.39 8.37 -6.43
CA ALA A 296 -0.17 8.50 -5.64
C ALA A 296 -0.35 9.62 -4.62
N ILE A 297 -0.24 9.28 -3.36
CA ILE A 297 -0.56 10.11 -2.20
C ILE A 297 0.72 10.42 -1.45
N ASP A 298 1.00 11.70 -1.21
CA ASP A 298 2.11 12.15 -0.36
C ASP A 298 1.69 12.07 1.11
N CYS A 299 2.11 11.01 1.78
CA CYS A 299 1.74 10.74 3.16
C CYS A 299 2.25 11.80 4.15
N ARG A 300 3.27 12.57 3.79
CA ARG A 300 3.82 13.67 4.60
C ARG A 300 2.86 14.86 4.68
N GLN A 301 1.84 14.92 3.85
CA GLN A 301 0.84 16.00 3.79
C GLN A 301 -0.44 15.67 4.58
N LEU A 302 -0.54 14.46 5.14
CA LEU A 302 -1.81 13.95 5.70
C LEU A 302 -2.17 14.63 7.02
N ASP A 303 -1.22 15.01 7.87
CA ASP A 303 -1.53 15.77 9.09
C ASP A 303 -2.11 17.16 8.76
N ALA A 304 -1.56 17.83 7.74
CA ALA A 304 -2.10 19.09 7.28
C ALA A 304 -3.51 18.92 6.67
N LEU A 305 -3.77 17.82 5.95
CA LEU A 305 -5.10 17.49 5.44
C LEU A 305 -6.09 17.21 6.59
N ALA A 306 -5.65 16.45 7.60
CA ALA A 306 -6.47 16.15 8.78
C ALA A 306 -6.83 17.41 9.55
N ASN A 307 -5.91 18.36 9.71
CA ASN A 307 -6.19 19.65 10.38
C ASN A 307 -7.29 20.44 9.66
N VAL A 308 -7.25 20.50 8.32
CA VAL A 308 -8.30 21.18 7.56
C VAL A 308 -9.64 20.44 7.69
N MET A 309 -9.64 19.11 7.65
CA MET A 309 -10.85 18.31 7.83
C MET A 309 -11.42 18.46 9.23
N LYS A 310 -10.58 18.55 10.26
CA LYS A 310 -11.01 18.80 11.64
C LYS A 310 -11.79 20.13 11.74
N GLU A 311 -11.27 21.20 11.12
CA GLU A 311 -11.97 22.48 11.10
C GLU A 311 -13.32 22.41 10.36
N ILE A 312 -13.39 21.62 9.29
CA ILE A 312 -14.63 21.40 8.54
C ILE A 312 -15.61 20.62 9.39
N ASN A 313 -15.21 19.48 9.97
CA ASN A 313 -16.07 18.59 10.76
C ASN A 313 -16.61 19.26 12.03
N GLN A 314 -15.86 20.21 12.64
CA GLN A 314 -16.33 20.99 13.77
C GLN A 314 -17.48 21.96 13.44
N LYS A 315 -17.64 22.33 12.17
CA LYS A 315 -18.58 23.38 11.76
C LYS A 315 -19.69 22.88 10.85
N TYR A 316 -19.47 21.77 10.16
CA TYR A 316 -20.36 21.26 9.14
C TYR A 316 -20.61 19.77 9.34
N THR A 317 -21.85 19.37 9.20
CA THR A 317 -22.30 17.97 9.21
C THR A 317 -23.03 17.67 7.92
N LEU A 318 -22.96 16.42 7.46
CA LEU A 318 -23.69 16.02 6.25
C LEU A 318 -25.20 16.14 6.51
N ASP A 319 -25.89 16.84 5.64
CA ASP A 319 -27.34 16.92 5.67
C ASP A 319 -27.93 15.52 5.36
N THR A 320 -28.66 14.97 6.32
CA THR A 320 -29.25 13.62 6.25
C THR A 320 -30.28 13.46 5.14
N THR A 321 -30.75 14.56 4.54
CA THR A 321 -31.65 14.55 3.39
C THR A 321 -30.93 14.34 2.05
N ILE A 322 -29.59 14.48 2.02
CA ILE A 322 -28.78 14.22 0.83
C ILE A 322 -28.70 12.70 0.62
N PRO A 323 -29.17 12.19 -0.53
CA PRO A 323 -29.00 10.78 -0.86
C PRO A 323 -27.50 10.43 -0.97
N LEU A 324 -27.02 9.42 -0.22
CA LEU A 324 -25.61 9.01 -0.25
C LEU A 324 -25.15 8.63 -1.65
N ASP A 325 -26.03 8.08 -2.49
CA ASP A 325 -25.75 7.77 -3.90
C ASP A 325 -25.44 9.00 -4.76
N SER A 326 -25.73 10.23 -4.27
CA SER A 326 -25.30 11.46 -4.92
C SER A 326 -23.85 11.83 -4.66
N ILE A 327 -23.22 11.24 -3.62
CA ILE A 327 -21.80 11.32 -3.36
C ILE A 327 -21.15 10.19 -4.15
N GLN A 328 -20.11 10.49 -4.93
CA GLN A 328 -19.46 9.50 -5.81
C GLN A 328 -19.00 8.27 -5.03
N PRO A 329 -19.65 7.10 -5.18
CA PRO A 329 -19.19 5.86 -4.58
C PRO A 329 -17.99 5.30 -5.36
N LEU A 330 -17.10 4.59 -4.65
CA LEU A 330 -15.90 3.98 -5.24
C LEU A 330 -15.80 2.47 -4.98
N ASP A 331 -16.84 1.87 -4.40
CA ASP A 331 -16.94 0.42 -4.16
C ASP A 331 -18.34 -0.11 -4.51
N GLY A 332 -18.45 -1.44 -4.65
CA GLY A 332 -19.70 -2.14 -4.98
C GLY A 332 -20.48 -2.64 -3.77
N PHE A 333 -20.14 -2.26 -2.56
CA PHE A 333 -20.91 -2.63 -1.37
C PHE A 333 -22.26 -1.90 -1.32
N LEU A 334 -23.26 -2.48 -0.66
CA LEU A 334 -24.56 -1.87 -0.43
C LEU A 334 -24.97 -1.99 1.05
N PRO A 335 -25.06 -0.87 1.79
CA PRO A 335 -24.65 0.49 1.40
C PRO A 335 -23.16 0.59 1.06
N HIS A 336 -22.77 1.61 0.28
CA HIS A 336 -21.37 1.83 -0.06
C HIS A 336 -20.49 2.05 1.19
N LEU A 337 -19.29 1.46 1.17
CA LEU A 337 -18.31 1.59 2.25
C LEU A 337 -17.49 2.89 2.09
N SER A 338 -17.19 3.28 0.86
CA SER A 338 -16.28 4.38 0.58
C SER A 338 -16.77 5.29 -0.56
N TYR A 339 -16.46 6.57 -0.43
CA TYR A 339 -16.86 7.64 -1.33
C TYR A 339 -15.67 8.51 -1.73
N ASP A 340 -15.74 9.19 -2.87
CA ASP A 340 -14.74 10.20 -3.23
C ASP A 340 -14.70 11.32 -2.19
N MET A 341 -13.50 11.59 -1.66
CA MET A 341 -13.31 12.53 -0.55
C MET A 341 -13.67 13.97 -0.93
N ALA A 342 -13.37 14.40 -2.16
CA ALA A 342 -13.66 15.77 -2.58
C ALA A 342 -15.17 15.99 -2.76
N VAL A 343 -15.88 15.01 -3.32
CA VAL A 343 -17.35 15.08 -3.47
C VAL A 343 -18.03 15.03 -2.09
N TYR A 344 -17.51 14.24 -1.17
CA TYR A 344 -18.01 14.24 0.21
C TYR A 344 -17.86 15.63 0.86
N VAL A 345 -16.66 16.21 0.80
CA VAL A 345 -16.44 17.56 1.39
C VAL A 345 -17.31 18.62 0.73
N ASP A 346 -17.51 18.56 -0.59
CA ASP A 346 -18.43 19.47 -1.29
C ASP A 346 -19.88 19.30 -0.80
N SER A 347 -20.28 18.08 -0.42
CA SER A 347 -21.61 17.78 0.13
C SER A 347 -21.82 18.32 1.54
N LEU A 348 -20.75 18.55 2.32
CA LEU A 348 -20.79 19.25 3.60
C LEU A 348 -21.06 20.76 3.45
N ARG A 349 -20.91 21.31 2.25
CA ARG A 349 -21.12 22.74 1.92
C ARG A 349 -20.31 23.70 2.80
N PRO A 350 -19.00 23.49 2.99
CA PRO A 350 -18.18 24.40 3.77
C PRO A 350 -18.16 25.79 3.11
N ASN A 351 -17.88 26.83 3.90
CA ASN A 351 -17.73 28.18 3.36
C ASN A 351 -16.56 28.24 2.36
N GLY A 352 -16.51 29.30 1.54
CA GLY A 352 -15.53 29.44 0.45
C GLY A 352 -14.08 29.36 0.95
N TYR A 353 -13.76 29.89 2.13
CA TYR A 353 -12.43 29.83 2.70
C TYR A 353 -12.00 28.39 3.02
N LEU A 354 -12.80 27.62 3.78
CA LEU A 354 -12.47 26.25 4.13
C LEU A 354 -12.47 25.30 2.91
N LYS A 355 -13.37 25.55 1.95
CA LYS A 355 -13.37 24.81 0.68
C LYS A 355 -12.07 25.04 -0.09
N GLU A 356 -11.57 26.27 -0.14
CA GLU A 356 -10.30 26.60 -0.79
C GLU A 356 -9.12 25.99 -0.05
N GLN A 357 -9.07 26.08 1.30
CA GLN A 357 -8.04 25.44 2.11
C GLN A 357 -7.99 23.92 1.88
N PHE A 358 -9.14 23.25 1.88
CA PHE A 358 -9.23 21.83 1.59
C PHE A 358 -8.72 21.51 0.18
N SER A 359 -9.21 22.21 -0.84
CA SER A 359 -8.79 21.98 -2.22
C SER A 359 -7.28 22.17 -2.42
N ASN A 360 -6.71 23.21 -1.81
CA ASN A 360 -5.28 23.47 -1.89
C ASN A 360 -4.46 22.41 -1.16
N GLN A 361 -4.93 21.93 0.00
CA GLN A 361 -4.23 20.89 0.74
C GLN A 361 -4.37 19.53 0.05
N LEU A 362 -5.54 19.20 -0.49
CA LEU A 362 -5.75 17.97 -1.26
C LEU A 362 -4.81 17.90 -2.48
N LYS A 363 -4.62 19.01 -3.21
CA LYS A 363 -3.65 19.10 -4.34
C LYS A 363 -2.21 18.88 -3.91
N LYS A 364 -1.84 19.24 -2.67
CA LYS A 364 -0.51 18.95 -2.12
C LYS A 364 -0.39 17.46 -1.74
N THR A 365 -1.47 16.87 -1.26
CA THR A 365 -1.53 15.50 -0.78
C THR A 365 -1.57 14.50 -1.95
N VAL A 366 -2.41 14.72 -2.94
CA VAL A 366 -2.55 13.84 -4.11
C VAL A 366 -1.62 14.31 -5.23
N LYS A 367 -0.52 13.58 -5.45
CA LYS A 367 0.48 13.91 -6.48
C LYS A 367 0.06 13.52 -7.89
N ALA A 368 -0.71 12.46 -8.00
CA ALA A 368 -1.30 12.01 -9.25
C ALA A 368 -2.56 11.21 -8.93
N ALA A 369 -3.57 11.37 -9.75
CA ALA A 369 -4.78 10.54 -9.74
C ALA A 369 -5.28 10.39 -11.16
N ALA A 370 -5.69 9.18 -11.52
CA ALA A 370 -6.27 8.88 -12.80
C ALA A 370 -7.30 7.75 -12.67
N HIS A 371 -8.27 7.72 -13.56
CA HIS A 371 -9.31 6.70 -13.59
C HIS A 371 -9.81 6.44 -15.01
N THR A 372 -10.38 5.27 -15.23
CA THR A 372 -11.23 4.94 -16.38
C THR A 372 -12.67 5.40 -16.11
N ASP A 373 -13.54 5.34 -17.09
CA ASP A 373 -14.94 5.79 -16.95
C ASP A 373 -15.72 5.02 -15.88
N CYS A 374 -15.30 3.77 -15.60
CA CYS A 374 -15.90 2.92 -14.58
C CYS A 374 -14.82 2.21 -13.77
N ALA A 375 -15.13 1.89 -12.50
CA ALA A 375 -14.43 0.89 -11.70
C ALA A 375 -15.11 -0.48 -11.85
N TYR A 376 -14.34 -1.54 -11.65
CA TYR A 376 -14.84 -2.91 -11.56
C TYR A 376 -15.34 -3.21 -10.14
N THR A 377 -16.34 -4.07 -10.03
CA THR A 377 -16.69 -4.75 -8.78
C THR A 377 -17.04 -6.22 -9.02
N ALA A 378 -16.47 -7.10 -8.21
CA ALA A 378 -16.83 -8.52 -8.14
C ALA A 378 -18.03 -8.76 -7.21
N LEU A 379 -18.50 -7.73 -6.52
CA LEU A 379 -19.62 -7.83 -5.57
C LEU A 379 -20.93 -7.98 -6.32
N ARG A 380 -21.53 -9.16 -6.23
CA ARG A 380 -22.79 -9.52 -6.95
C ARG A 380 -24.02 -8.72 -6.49
N GLN A 381 -23.85 -7.84 -5.51
CA GLN A 381 -24.92 -6.95 -5.03
C GLN A 381 -25.23 -5.83 -6.05
N TYR A 382 -24.28 -5.54 -6.94
CA TYR A 382 -24.46 -4.55 -7.98
C TYR A 382 -25.03 -5.23 -9.24
N PRO A 383 -26.14 -4.73 -9.82
CA PRO A 383 -26.72 -5.32 -11.04
C PRO A 383 -25.77 -5.19 -12.24
N GLU A 384 -24.89 -4.20 -12.21
CA GLU A 384 -23.84 -3.99 -13.22
C GLU A 384 -22.49 -4.26 -12.55
N VAL A 385 -21.63 -5.03 -13.21
CA VAL A 385 -20.27 -5.37 -12.73
C VAL A 385 -19.34 -4.13 -12.71
N THR A 386 -19.91 -2.93 -12.74
CA THR A 386 -19.18 -1.68 -12.86
C THR A 386 -19.83 -0.55 -12.08
N ILE A 387 -18.98 0.33 -11.57
CA ILE A 387 -19.37 1.57 -10.89
C ILE A 387 -18.89 2.73 -11.74
N LYS A 388 -19.82 3.56 -12.23
CA LYS A 388 -19.47 4.73 -13.04
C LYS A 388 -18.73 5.77 -12.19
N ILE A 389 -17.56 6.18 -12.63
CA ILE A 389 -16.76 7.22 -11.99
C ILE A 389 -16.96 8.54 -12.75
N LYS A 390 -17.61 9.50 -12.10
CA LYS A 390 -17.78 10.87 -12.63
C LYS A 390 -16.75 11.82 -12.03
N ASN A 391 -16.35 11.57 -10.79
CA ASN A 391 -15.38 12.36 -10.05
C ASN A 391 -14.42 11.45 -9.34
N TYR A 392 -13.13 11.78 -9.36
CA TYR A 392 -12.09 11.04 -8.67
C TYR A 392 -10.97 11.99 -8.23
N CYS A 393 -10.89 12.26 -6.95
CA CYS A 393 -9.84 13.09 -6.38
C CYS A 393 -8.56 12.34 -6.01
N GLY A 394 -8.58 11.00 -6.11
CA GLY A 394 -7.44 10.13 -5.76
C GLY A 394 -7.47 9.55 -4.35
N LEU A 395 -8.40 9.97 -3.51
CA LEU A 395 -8.63 9.42 -2.17
C LEU A 395 -10.11 9.13 -1.97
N SER A 396 -10.43 7.97 -1.42
CA SER A 396 -11.74 7.70 -0.87
C SER A 396 -11.77 7.95 0.64
N ILE A 397 -12.99 8.05 1.20
CA ILE A 397 -13.27 8.29 2.61
C ILE A 397 -14.53 7.52 3.03
N SER A 398 -14.58 7.05 4.26
CA SER A 398 -15.72 6.31 4.80
C SER A 398 -16.56 7.08 5.82
N ASP A 399 -16.25 8.35 6.08
CA ASP A 399 -17.00 9.18 7.07
C ASP A 399 -18.52 9.17 6.81
N PRO A 400 -19.04 9.37 5.57
CA PRO A 400 -20.48 9.40 5.31
C PRO A 400 -21.12 8.00 5.30
N SER A 401 -20.31 6.93 5.28
CA SER A 401 -20.80 5.57 5.06
C SER A 401 -21.78 5.10 6.15
N GLN A 402 -22.87 4.48 5.69
CA GLN A 402 -23.85 3.75 6.52
C GLN A 402 -23.63 2.23 6.43
N HIS A 403 -22.55 1.79 5.80
CA HIS A 403 -22.20 0.38 5.75
C HIS A 403 -21.91 -0.14 7.17
N PRO A 404 -22.41 -1.33 7.57
CA PRO A 404 -22.21 -1.86 8.93
C PRO A 404 -20.75 -1.92 9.37
N VAL A 405 -19.82 -2.23 8.43
CA VAL A 405 -18.38 -2.22 8.70
C VAL A 405 -17.88 -0.82 9.02
N ALA A 406 -18.32 0.21 8.29
CA ALA A 406 -17.95 1.58 8.55
C ALA A 406 -18.49 2.06 9.91
N ILE A 407 -19.76 1.75 10.22
CA ILE A 407 -20.37 2.11 11.49
C ILE A 407 -19.60 1.51 12.68
N ARG A 408 -19.09 0.27 12.56
CA ARG A 408 -18.33 -0.39 13.63
C ARG A 408 -16.87 0.04 13.72
N GLY A 409 -16.25 0.42 12.59
CA GLY A 409 -14.81 0.51 12.48
C GLY A 409 -14.23 1.90 12.25
N LYS A 410 -14.94 2.82 11.58
CA LYS A 410 -14.34 4.11 11.16
C LYS A 410 -13.83 4.97 12.33
N GLU A 411 -14.53 4.96 13.46
CA GLU A 411 -14.16 5.73 14.66
C GLU A 411 -12.88 5.22 15.34
N LYS A 412 -12.49 3.97 15.06
CA LYS A 412 -11.25 3.37 15.57
C LYS A 412 -10.01 3.81 14.77
N THR A 413 -10.19 4.44 13.60
CA THR A 413 -9.09 4.84 12.72
C THR A 413 -8.34 6.05 13.27
N GLY A 414 -7.04 6.12 12.98
CA GLY A 414 -6.23 7.30 13.30
C GLY A 414 -6.73 8.55 12.57
N TRP A 415 -7.25 8.39 11.34
CA TRP A 415 -7.89 9.47 10.60
C TRP A 415 -9.09 10.06 11.33
N TRP A 416 -10.03 9.22 11.74
CA TRP A 416 -11.21 9.69 12.47
C TRP A 416 -10.84 10.45 13.75
N LYS A 417 -9.96 9.88 14.57
CA LYS A 417 -9.47 10.52 15.79
C LYS A 417 -8.84 11.89 15.52
N ALA A 418 -8.01 11.98 14.46
CA ALA A 418 -7.37 13.24 14.10
C ALA A 418 -8.34 14.31 13.59
N THR A 419 -9.49 13.92 13.04
CA THR A 419 -10.42 14.86 12.38
C THR A 419 -11.71 15.13 13.15
N HIS A 420 -12.02 14.33 14.21
CA HIS A 420 -13.26 14.48 14.99
C HIS A 420 -13.01 14.71 16.50
N GLU A 421 -11.85 14.31 17.02
CA GLU A 421 -11.44 14.53 18.41
C GLU A 421 -10.51 15.76 18.52
#